data_0e75d106e430abab5a7332fcedae4fc2
#
_entry.id   0e75d106e430abab5a7332fcedae4fc2
#
_cell.length_a   1.000
_cell.length_b   1.000
_cell.length_c   1.000
_cell.angle_alpha   90.00
_cell.angle_beta   90.00
_cell.angle_gamma   90.00
#
_symmetry.space_group_name_H-M   'P 1'
#
loop_
_entity.id
_entity.type
_entity.pdbx_description
1 polymer ?
#
loop_
_entity_poly.entity_id
_entity_poly.type
_entity_poly.pdbx_seq_one_letter_code
_entity_poly.pdbx_strand_id
1 'polypeptide(L)'
;STTDVQQVQQTMAMMFRIVLYAPILGLGGVLRVLQTNSSMTWILGVGVALILVLIGMLFAIAMPKFTKLQTLIDKLNLVTREILTGTLVIRAFSREKHEEERFEDANRTLTRTNLFVNRCMTVMMPCMMLIMNGISVLIIYNGSYAVDGGNMQVGDMMAFIQYAMQIIMAFLMITAMSIMLPRATWRLSVSWRCWKRRIPWRIRKNRRNLART
;
A
#
# COMPACT_ATOMS: atom_id res chain seq x y z
N SER A 1 -22.28 -10.25 0.22
CA SER A 1 -22.63 -8.87 -0.17
C SER A 1 -22.57 -7.86 0.98
N THR A 2 -22.92 -8.22 2.22
CA THR A 2 -22.77 -7.32 3.40
C THR A 2 -21.31 -7.05 3.74
N THR A 3 -20.45 -8.04 3.62
CA THR A 3 -19.00 -7.93 3.80
C THR A 3 -18.35 -7.01 2.77
N ASP A 4 -18.82 -6.97 1.54
CA ASP A 4 -18.28 -6.10 0.50
C ASP A 4 -18.62 -4.63 0.77
N VAL A 5 -19.82 -4.36 1.27
CA VAL A 5 -20.26 -3.00 1.65
C VAL A 5 -19.46 -2.51 2.86
N GLN A 6 -19.25 -3.34 3.88
CA GLN A 6 -18.42 -3.02 5.03
C GLN A 6 -16.95 -2.75 4.62
N GLN A 7 -16.40 -3.54 3.71
CA GLN A 7 -15.04 -3.34 3.23
C GLN A 7 -14.89 -2.03 2.44
N VAL A 8 -15.86 -1.67 1.62
CA VAL A 8 -15.91 -0.39 0.91
C VAL A 8 -16.02 0.77 1.89
N GLN A 9 -16.93 0.68 2.88
CA GLN A 9 -17.09 1.69 3.91
C GLN A 9 -15.81 1.90 4.73
N GLN A 10 -15.15 0.82 5.14
CA GLN A 10 -13.90 0.87 5.91
C GLN A 10 -12.75 1.46 5.08
N THR A 11 -12.65 1.09 3.80
CA THR A 11 -11.66 1.64 2.88
C THR A 11 -11.89 3.12 2.63
N MET A 12 -13.14 3.55 2.43
CA MET A 12 -13.52 4.96 2.28
C MET A 12 -13.21 5.76 3.53
N ALA A 13 -13.60 5.27 4.71
CA ALA A 13 -13.31 5.94 5.98
C ALA A 13 -11.81 6.10 6.24
N MET A 14 -11.02 5.05 5.97
CA MET A 14 -9.56 5.12 6.04
C MET A 14 -8.98 6.12 5.04
N MET A 15 -9.49 6.11 3.81
CA MET A 15 -9.03 7.02 2.75
C MET A 15 -9.27 8.47 3.13
N PHE A 16 -10.47 8.82 3.59
CA PHE A 16 -10.78 10.18 4.06
C PHE A 16 -9.91 10.59 5.25
N ARG A 17 -9.71 9.70 6.21
CA ARG A 17 -8.85 9.98 7.38
C ARG A 17 -7.41 10.27 6.94
N ILE A 18 -6.82 9.45 6.08
CA ILE A 18 -5.43 9.60 5.64
C ILE A 18 -5.26 10.85 4.76
N VAL A 19 -6.18 11.09 3.82
CA VAL A 19 -6.14 12.24 2.88
C VAL A 19 -6.21 13.58 3.62
N LEU A 20 -7.00 13.67 4.69
CA LEU A 20 -7.14 14.90 5.46
C LEU A 20 -6.07 15.02 6.54
N TYR A 21 -5.82 13.93 7.27
CA TYR A 21 -4.95 13.94 8.45
C TYR A 21 -3.46 14.06 8.10
N ALA A 22 -3.00 13.35 7.06
CA ALA A 22 -1.59 13.35 6.70
C ALA A 22 -1.07 14.69 6.18
N PRO A 23 -1.78 15.44 5.29
CA PRO A 23 -1.34 16.78 4.88
C PRO A 23 -1.39 17.79 6.01
N ILE A 24 -2.43 17.73 6.86
CA ILE A 24 -2.56 18.67 8.00
C ILE A 24 -1.40 18.47 8.99
N LEU A 25 -1.09 17.22 9.35
CA LEU A 25 0.05 16.91 10.22
C LEU A 25 1.39 17.25 9.57
N GLY A 26 1.56 16.92 8.29
CA GLY A 26 2.79 17.22 7.57
C GLY A 26 3.06 18.72 7.47
N LEU A 27 2.09 19.49 6.98
CA LEU A 27 2.21 20.94 6.84
C LEU A 27 2.28 21.63 8.20
N GLY A 28 1.42 21.24 9.14
CA GLY A 28 1.42 21.81 10.50
C GLY A 28 2.74 21.57 11.23
N GLY A 29 3.31 20.36 11.11
CA GLY A 29 4.62 20.02 11.65
C GLY A 29 5.73 20.84 11.04
N VAL A 30 5.78 20.97 9.71
CA VAL A 30 6.79 21.78 9.02
C VAL A 30 6.68 23.26 9.40
N LEU A 31 5.46 23.82 9.41
CA LEU A 31 5.25 25.23 9.79
C LEU A 31 5.69 25.51 11.24
N ARG A 32 5.39 24.62 12.18
CA ARG A 32 5.83 24.74 13.58
C ARG A 32 7.34 24.68 13.72
N VAL A 33 7.99 23.80 13.01
CA VAL A 33 9.45 23.67 13.01
C VAL A 33 10.13 24.91 12.47
N LEU A 34 9.61 25.49 11.39
CA LEU A 34 10.13 26.74 10.81
C LEU A 34 9.98 27.93 11.75
N GLN A 35 8.95 27.93 12.61
CA GLN A 35 8.71 29.00 13.59
C GLN A 35 9.54 28.88 14.86
N THR A 36 9.94 27.66 15.25
CA THR A 36 10.57 27.42 16.56
C THR A 36 12.08 27.69 16.55
N ASN A 37 12.82 27.22 15.55
CA ASN A 37 14.27 27.49 15.44
C ASN A 37 14.80 27.13 14.04
N SER A 38 15.25 28.11 13.28
CA SER A 38 15.81 27.92 11.94
C SER A 38 17.10 27.08 11.94
N SER A 39 17.86 27.10 13.06
CA SER A 39 19.15 26.41 13.21
C SER A 39 19.04 24.88 13.18
N MET A 40 17.89 24.29 13.58
CA MET A 40 17.68 22.83 13.59
C MET A 40 16.81 22.30 12.45
N THR A 41 16.20 23.19 11.66
CA THR A 41 15.30 22.83 10.57
C THR A 41 15.97 21.97 9.51
N TRP A 42 17.28 22.16 9.27
CA TRP A 42 18.03 21.37 8.31
C TRP A 42 18.08 19.87 8.66
N ILE A 43 18.08 19.50 9.96
CA ILE A 43 18.07 18.09 10.41
C ILE A 43 16.79 17.40 9.94
N LEU A 44 15.67 18.08 10.09
CA LEU A 44 14.38 17.58 9.59
C LEU A 44 14.33 17.51 8.07
N GLY A 45 14.92 18.52 7.39
CA GLY A 45 15.07 18.49 5.92
C GLY A 45 15.83 17.27 5.43
N VAL A 46 16.97 16.97 6.07
CA VAL A 46 17.76 15.76 5.78
C VAL A 46 16.96 14.49 6.08
N GLY A 47 16.24 14.45 7.21
CA GLY A 47 15.41 13.31 7.58
C GLY A 47 14.33 13.02 6.56
N VAL A 48 13.58 14.04 6.15
CA VAL A 48 12.54 13.93 5.11
C VAL A 48 13.15 13.51 3.77
N ALA A 49 14.29 14.08 3.37
CA ALA A 49 14.99 13.71 2.16
C ALA A 49 15.42 12.23 2.17
N LEU A 50 16.00 11.75 3.27
CA LEU A 50 16.37 10.34 3.44
C LEU A 50 15.16 9.41 3.31
N ILE A 51 14.03 9.77 3.90
CA ILE A 51 12.81 8.98 3.82
C ILE A 51 12.27 8.96 2.39
N LEU A 52 12.26 10.11 1.70
CA LEU A 52 11.82 10.18 0.31
C LEU A 52 12.72 9.35 -0.62
N VAL A 53 14.03 9.38 -0.40
CA VAL A 53 14.99 8.54 -1.15
C VAL A 53 14.74 7.05 -0.88
N LEU A 54 14.55 6.66 0.39
CA LEU A 54 14.25 5.28 0.76
C LEU A 54 12.96 4.79 0.11
N ILE A 55 11.90 5.58 0.18
CA ILE A 55 10.59 5.28 -0.41
C ILE A 55 10.72 5.20 -1.94
N GLY A 56 11.37 6.18 -2.57
CA GLY A 56 11.59 6.21 -4.01
C GLY A 56 12.37 4.98 -4.52
N MET A 57 13.43 4.61 -3.80
CA MET A 57 14.22 3.41 -4.12
C MET A 57 13.39 2.13 -3.98
N LEU A 58 12.58 2.02 -2.93
CA LEU A 58 11.68 0.89 -2.73
C LEU A 58 10.62 0.80 -3.85
N PHE A 59 10.00 1.92 -4.21
CA PHE A 59 9.04 1.96 -5.31
C PHE A 59 9.68 1.55 -6.63
N ALA A 60 10.87 2.06 -6.96
CA ALA A 60 11.57 1.73 -8.18
C ALA A 60 11.89 0.22 -8.28
N ILE A 61 12.23 -0.42 -7.16
CA ILE A 61 12.57 -1.85 -7.11
C ILE A 61 11.31 -2.73 -7.02
N ALA A 62 10.34 -2.35 -6.21
CA ALA A 62 9.18 -3.19 -5.90
C ALA A 62 8.08 -3.12 -6.98
N MET A 63 7.79 -1.95 -7.55
CA MET A 63 6.70 -1.78 -8.51
C MET A 63 6.78 -2.70 -9.73
N PRO A 64 7.91 -2.84 -10.45
CA PRO A 64 8.00 -3.74 -11.59
C PRO A 64 7.81 -5.21 -11.19
N LYS A 65 8.18 -5.56 -9.95
CA LYS A 65 7.99 -6.92 -9.42
C LYS A 65 6.55 -7.19 -9.00
N PHE A 66 5.85 -6.18 -8.48
CA PHE A 66 4.41 -6.28 -8.17
C PHE A 66 3.58 -6.56 -9.42
N THR A 67 3.87 -5.89 -10.53
CA THR A 67 3.17 -6.13 -11.79
C THR A 67 3.42 -7.55 -12.30
N LYS A 68 4.69 -8.03 -12.24
CA LYS A 68 5.02 -9.42 -12.57
C LYS A 68 4.34 -10.44 -11.65
N LEU A 69 4.26 -10.13 -10.35
CA LEU A 69 3.59 -10.99 -9.38
C LEU A 69 2.13 -11.23 -9.76
N GLN A 70 1.41 -10.18 -10.16
CA GLN A 70 0.01 -10.30 -10.59
C GLN A 70 -0.13 -11.21 -11.81
N THR A 71 0.72 -11.03 -12.82
CA THR A 71 0.72 -11.89 -14.03
C THR A 71 1.04 -13.35 -13.69
N LEU A 72 1.93 -13.59 -12.73
CA LEU A 72 2.27 -14.94 -12.28
C LEU A 72 1.15 -15.60 -11.49
N ILE A 73 0.41 -14.84 -10.69
CA ILE A 73 -0.79 -15.32 -10.00
C ILE A 73 -1.86 -15.72 -11.02
N ASP A 74 -2.10 -14.89 -12.03
CA ASP A 74 -3.06 -15.18 -13.09
C ASP A 74 -2.67 -16.45 -13.87
N LYS A 75 -1.36 -16.62 -14.16
CA LYS A 75 -0.84 -17.82 -14.81
C LYS A 75 -1.03 -19.08 -13.94
N LEU A 76 -0.73 -18.99 -12.63
CA LEU A 76 -0.93 -20.11 -11.71
C LEU A 76 -2.42 -20.50 -11.62
N ASN A 77 -3.31 -19.51 -11.52
CA ASN A 77 -4.75 -19.73 -11.50
C ASN A 77 -5.24 -20.39 -12.79
N LEU A 78 -4.68 -20.01 -13.94
CA LEU A 78 -5.01 -20.63 -15.23
C LEU A 78 -4.61 -22.11 -15.23
N VAL A 79 -3.35 -22.42 -14.88
CA VAL A 79 -2.85 -23.80 -14.81
C VAL A 79 -3.67 -24.64 -13.84
N THR A 80 -3.97 -24.10 -12.66
CA THR A 80 -4.81 -24.77 -11.65
C THR A 80 -6.21 -25.08 -12.21
N ARG A 81 -6.82 -24.12 -12.89
CA ARG A 81 -8.14 -24.30 -13.50
C ARG A 81 -8.13 -25.34 -14.62
N GLU A 82 -7.09 -25.36 -15.45
CA GLU A 82 -6.91 -26.36 -16.50
C GLU A 82 -6.80 -27.78 -15.92
N ILE A 83 -5.98 -27.95 -14.87
CA ILE A 83 -5.81 -29.24 -14.17
C ILE A 83 -7.12 -29.70 -13.56
N LEU A 84 -7.83 -28.81 -12.83
CA LEU A 84 -9.10 -29.16 -12.20
C LEU A 84 -10.18 -29.55 -13.20
N THR A 85 -10.25 -28.84 -14.34
CA THR A 85 -11.25 -29.13 -15.38
C THR A 85 -10.89 -30.38 -16.19
N GLY A 86 -9.59 -30.63 -16.39
CA GLY A 86 -9.04 -31.76 -17.16
C GLY A 86 -8.72 -33.01 -16.34
N THR A 87 -9.05 -33.08 -15.05
CA THR A 87 -8.61 -34.16 -14.15
C THR A 87 -8.93 -35.57 -14.66
N LEU A 88 -10.10 -35.77 -15.26
CA LEU A 88 -10.49 -37.06 -15.82
C LEU A 88 -9.62 -37.46 -17.03
N VAL A 89 -9.32 -36.49 -17.89
CA VAL A 89 -8.47 -36.71 -19.07
C VAL A 89 -7.02 -36.97 -18.65
N ILE A 90 -6.51 -36.19 -17.70
CA ILE A 90 -5.14 -36.36 -17.15
C ILE A 90 -4.95 -37.77 -16.59
N ARG A 91 -5.93 -38.27 -15.82
CA ARG A 91 -5.92 -39.65 -15.29
C ARG A 91 -6.04 -40.71 -16.37
N ALA A 92 -6.89 -40.49 -17.36
CA ALA A 92 -7.09 -41.45 -18.47
C ALA A 92 -5.80 -41.66 -19.29
N PHE A 93 -4.97 -40.59 -19.40
CA PHE A 93 -3.71 -40.66 -20.16
C PHE A 93 -2.47 -40.77 -19.25
N SER A 94 -2.63 -40.98 -17.94
CA SER A 94 -1.54 -41.10 -16.94
C SER A 94 -0.52 -39.95 -17.04
N ARG A 95 -1.00 -38.71 -17.22
CA ARG A 95 -0.20 -37.50 -17.39
C ARG A 95 -0.08 -36.68 -16.10
N GLU A 96 -0.39 -37.24 -14.93
CA GLU A 96 -0.38 -36.54 -13.64
C GLU A 96 0.98 -35.89 -13.36
N LYS A 97 2.07 -36.63 -13.55
CA LYS A 97 3.42 -36.13 -13.30
C LYS A 97 3.79 -34.93 -14.16
N HIS A 98 3.38 -34.91 -15.40
CA HIS A 98 3.63 -33.79 -16.32
C HIS A 98 2.89 -32.51 -15.87
N GLU A 99 1.64 -32.64 -15.46
CA GLU A 99 0.86 -31.50 -14.98
C GLU A 99 1.34 -31.02 -13.59
N GLU A 100 1.81 -31.92 -12.75
CA GLU A 100 2.45 -31.60 -11.47
C GLU A 100 3.75 -30.79 -11.69
N GLU A 101 4.63 -31.20 -12.59
CA GLU A 101 5.84 -30.47 -12.96
C GLU A 101 5.51 -29.06 -13.51
N ARG A 102 4.49 -28.95 -14.36
CA ARG A 102 4.02 -27.69 -14.93
C ARG A 102 3.48 -26.74 -13.85
N PHE A 103 2.74 -27.27 -12.90
CA PHE A 103 2.23 -26.50 -11.75
C PHE A 103 3.37 -26.06 -10.85
N GLU A 104 4.30 -26.97 -10.54
CA GLU A 104 5.45 -26.68 -9.66
C GLU A 104 6.36 -25.59 -10.26
N ASP A 105 6.60 -25.58 -11.55
CA ASP A 105 7.37 -24.53 -12.23
C ASP A 105 6.68 -23.16 -12.13
N ALA A 106 5.37 -23.11 -12.32
CA ALA A 106 4.59 -21.88 -12.17
C ALA A 106 4.60 -21.40 -10.71
N ASN A 107 4.40 -22.31 -9.76
CA ASN A 107 4.42 -22.05 -8.33
C ASN A 107 5.79 -21.58 -7.85
N ARG A 108 6.87 -22.24 -8.27
CA ARG A 108 8.25 -21.88 -7.91
C ARG A 108 8.62 -20.48 -8.39
N THR A 109 8.23 -20.12 -9.61
CA THR A 109 8.48 -18.80 -10.17
C THR A 109 7.71 -17.72 -9.41
N LEU A 110 6.44 -17.98 -9.07
CA LEU A 110 5.61 -17.12 -8.24
C LEU A 110 6.22 -16.94 -6.86
N THR A 111 6.58 -18.04 -6.20
CA THR A 111 7.14 -18.05 -4.85
C THR A 111 8.45 -17.27 -4.77
N ARG A 112 9.37 -17.44 -5.73
CA ARG A 112 10.63 -16.67 -5.79
C ARG A 112 10.38 -15.18 -5.92
N THR A 113 9.45 -14.80 -6.78
CA THR A 113 9.11 -13.38 -6.98
C THR A 113 8.45 -12.78 -5.74
N ASN A 114 7.55 -13.53 -5.10
CA ASN A 114 6.87 -13.12 -3.87
C ASN A 114 7.85 -12.99 -2.69
N LEU A 115 8.77 -13.95 -2.53
CA LEU A 115 9.83 -13.90 -1.51
C LEU A 115 10.73 -12.67 -1.69
N PHE A 116 11.09 -12.33 -2.94
CA PHE A 116 11.87 -11.13 -3.18
C PHE A 116 11.13 -9.86 -2.75
N VAL A 117 9.85 -9.72 -3.14
CA VAL A 117 9.01 -8.58 -2.76
C VAL A 117 8.86 -8.50 -1.24
N ASN A 118 8.57 -9.63 -0.59
CA ASN A 118 8.42 -9.67 0.87
C ASN A 118 9.72 -9.32 1.60
N ARG A 119 10.87 -9.78 1.13
CA ARG A 119 12.18 -9.40 1.70
C ARG A 119 12.43 -7.89 1.58
N CYS A 120 12.13 -7.29 0.42
CA CYS A 120 12.25 -5.85 0.25
C CYS A 120 11.34 -5.10 1.24
N MET A 121 10.10 -5.56 1.44
CA MET A 121 9.16 -4.96 2.39
C MET A 121 9.59 -5.14 3.84
N THR A 122 10.15 -6.30 4.19
CA THR A 122 10.63 -6.58 5.55
C THR A 122 11.81 -5.69 5.94
N VAL A 123 12.73 -5.42 5.01
CA VAL A 123 13.90 -4.54 5.24
C VAL A 123 13.47 -3.07 5.41
N MET A 124 12.31 -2.68 4.90
CA MET A 124 11.81 -1.31 5.02
C MET A 124 11.65 -0.87 6.49
N MET A 125 11.07 -1.72 7.35
CA MET A 125 10.81 -1.37 8.75
C MET A 125 12.10 -1.09 9.55
N PRO A 126 13.13 -1.95 9.52
CA PRO A 126 14.40 -1.64 10.17
C PRO A 126 15.08 -0.38 9.63
N CYS A 127 15.06 -0.16 8.32
CA CYS A 127 15.63 1.06 7.72
C CYS A 127 14.91 2.32 8.21
N MET A 128 13.58 2.29 8.28
CA MET A 128 12.81 3.42 8.81
C MET A 128 13.11 3.68 10.28
N MET A 129 13.21 2.63 11.11
CA MET A 129 13.61 2.77 12.53
C MET A 129 15.00 3.36 12.66
N LEU A 130 15.93 2.94 11.82
CA LEU A 130 17.30 3.48 11.83
C LEU A 130 17.30 4.97 11.48
N ILE A 131 16.55 5.40 10.47
CA ILE A 131 16.42 6.81 10.12
C ILE A 131 15.77 7.59 11.26
N MET A 132 14.67 7.10 11.83
CA MET A 132 13.99 7.77 12.95
C MET A 132 14.89 7.95 14.17
N ASN A 133 15.57 6.89 14.60
CA ASN A 133 16.48 6.95 15.73
C ASN A 133 17.70 7.82 15.42
N GLY A 134 18.23 7.75 14.19
CA GLY A 134 19.34 8.60 13.75
C GLY A 134 18.99 10.08 13.79
N ILE A 135 17.79 10.45 13.31
CA ILE A 135 17.30 11.84 13.41
C ILE A 135 17.14 12.26 14.86
N SER A 136 16.58 11.40 15.72
CA SER A 136 16.41 11.69 17.15
C SER A 136 17.76 11.94 17.84
N VAL A 137 18.77 11.13 17.56
CA VAL A 137 20.14 11.32 18.09
C VAL A 137 20.74 12.63 17.59
N LEU A 138 20.59 12.97 16.31
CA LEU A 138 21.07 14.24 15.75
C LEU A 138 20.38 15.46 16.39
N ILE A 139 19.08 15.36 16.65
CA ILE A 139 18.32 16.42 17.34
C ILE A 139 18.83 16.58 18.76
N ILE A 140 19.02 15.48 19.49
CA ILE A 140 19.53 15.53 20.86
C ILE A 140 20.96 16.11 20.89
N TYR A 141 21.84 15.66 20.01
CA TYR A 141 23.22 16.12 19.92
C TYR A 141 23.30 17.61 19.63
N ASN A 142 22.65 18.12 18.61
CA ASN A 142 22.64 19.54 18.26
C ASN A 142 21.81 20.35 19.28
N GLY A 143 20.72 19.77 19.81
CA GLY A 143 19.87 20.42 20.81
C GLY A 143 20.59 20.63 22.13
N SER A 144 21.43 19.68 22.57
CA SER A 144 22.21 19.84 23.80
C SER A 144 23.15 21.05 23.74
N TYR A 145 23.81 21.28 22.61
CA TYR A 145 24.66 22.49 22.43
C TYR A 145 23.84 23.77 22.41
N ALA A 146 22.65 23.75 21.81
CA ALA A 146 21.78 24.92 21.77
C ALA A 146 21.16 25.25 23.13
N VAL A 147 20.90 24.25 23.96
CA VAL A 147 20.44 24.42 25.36
C VAL A 147 21.57 24.94 26.25
N ASP A 148 22.77 24.39 26.14
CA ASP A 148 23.94 24.81 26.87
C ASP A 148 24.32 26.28 26.56
N GLY A 149 24.17 26.67 25.29
CA GLY A 149 24.34 28.06 24.84
C GLY A 149 23.21 29.02 25.21
N GLY A 150 22.15 28.56 25.91
CA GLY A 150 21.02 29.38 26.34
C GLY A 150 20.06 29.80 25.22
N ASN A 151 20.26 29.29 24.00
CA ASN A 151 19.44 29.64 22.81
C ASN A 151 18.17 28.83 22.67
N MET A 152 17.97 27.77 23.48
CA MET A 152 16.86 26.86 23.39
C MET A 152 16.49 26.25 24.73
N GLN A 153 15.21 26.02 24.99
CA GLN A 153 14.75 25.31 26.19
C GLN A 153 14.71 23.79 25.93
N VAL A 154 14.92 23.00 26.99
CA VAL A 154 14.79 21.53 26.91
C VAL A 154 13.41 21.11 26.39
N GLY A 155 12.35 21.87 26.74
CA GLY A 155 10.99 21.65 26.25
C GLY A 155 10.88 21.78 24.73
N ASP A 156 11.58 22.73 24.11
CA ASP A 156 11.60 22.93 22.67
C ASP A 156 12.31 21.78 21.97
N MET A 157 13.39 21.25 22.55
CA MET A 157 14.07 20.05 22.00
C MET A 157 13.16 18.82 22.01
N MET A 158 12.43 18.62 23.11
CA MET A 158 11.44 17.50 23.19
C MET A 158 10.31 17.67 22.16
N ALA A 159 9.81 18.91 22.01
CA ALA A 159 8.80 19.22 21.00
C ALA A 159 9.31 18.97 19.58
N PHE A 160 10.59 19.29 19.31
CA PHE A 160 11.23 19.05 18.02
C PHE A 160 11.29 17.56 17.65
N ILE A 161 11.65 16.69 18.59
CA ILE A 161 11.64 15.23 18.42
C ILE A 161 10.22 14.76 18.09
N GLN A 162 9.23 15.27 18.82
CA GLN A 162 7.83 14.92 18.61
C GLN A 162 7.33 15.33 17.22
N TYR A 163 7.68 16.52 16.77
CA TYR A 163 7.34 16.99 15.41
C TYR A 163 8.05 16.17 14.33
N ALA A 164 9.32 15.81 14.55
CA ALA A 164 10.04 14.93 13.62
C ALA A 164 9.33 13.59 13.45
N MET A 165 8.93 12.95 14.56
CA MET A 165 8.16 11.72 14.54
C MET A 165 6.83 11.86 13.79
N GLN A 166 6.13 12.96 14.03
CA GLN A 166 4.83 13.25 13.41
C GLN A 166 4.94 13.46 11.90
N ILE A 167 5.96 14.20 11.45
CA ILE A 167 6.25 14.41 10.03
C ILE A 167 6.56 13.08 9.34
N ILE A 168 7.43 12.26 9.94
CA ILE A 168 7.80 10.95 9.41
C ILE A 168 6.56 10.04 9.28
N MET A 169 5.71 10.00 10.30
CA MET A 169 4.45 9.24 10.27
C MET A 169 3.49 9.74 9.19
N ALA A 170 3.39 11.06 8.97
CA ALA A 170 2.59 11.63 7.91
C ALA A 170 3.07 11.16 6.51
N PHE A 171 4.38 11.15 6.27
CA PHE A 171 4.96 10.65 5.02
C PHE A 171 4.73 9.15 4.84
N LEU A 172 4.82 8.35 5.90
CA LEU A 172 4.49 6.92 5.87
C LEU A 172 3.03 6.67 5.48
N MET A 173 2.11 7.45 6.05
CA MET A 173 0.68 7.35 5.73
C MET A 173 0.41 7.70 4.26
N ILE A 174 1.03 8.75 3.73
CA ILE A 174 0.92 9.14 2.32
C ILE A 174 1.45 8.02 1.42
N THR A 175 2.57 7.43 1.79
CA THR A 175 3.18 6.31 1.04
C THR A 175 2.28 5.08 1.04
N ALA A 176 1.74 4.69 2.20
CA ALA A 176 0.82 3.56 2.30
C ALA A 176 -0.43 3.78 1.44
N MET A 177 -0.93 5.02 1.38
CA MET A 177 -2.06 5.39 0.55
C MET A 177 -1.74 5.27 -0.95
N SER A 178 -0.55 5.68 -1.38
CA SER A 178 -0.11 5.57 -2.78
C SER A 178 -0.09 4.12 -3.28
N ILE A 179 0.11 3.15 -2.39
CA ILE A 179 0.05 1.72 -2.71
C ILE A 179 -1.41 1.22 -2.74
N MET A 180 -2.29 1.76 -1.89
CA MET A 180 -3.69 1.33 -1.80
C MET A 180 -4.59 1.94 -2.90
N LEU A 181 -4.29 3.15 -3.34
CA LEU A 181 -5.10 3.88 -4.32
C LEU A 181 -5.33 3.12 -5.64
N PRO A 182 -4.29 2.55 -6.29
CA PRO A 182 -4.48 1.78 -7.53
C PRO A 182 -5.39 0.56 -7.35
N ARG A 183 -5.35 -0.08 -6.18
CA ARG A 183 -6.21 -1.23 -5.88
C ARG A 183 -7.68 -0.82 -5.70
N ALA A 184 -7.92 0.34 -5.08
CA ALA A 184 -9.28 0.86 -4.87
C ALA A 184 -9.92 1.33 -6.18
N THR A 185 -9.19 2.03 -7.05
CA THR A 185 -9.68 2.52 -8.34
C THR A 185 -10.04 1.39 -9.30
N TRP A 186 -9.26 0.32 -9.32
CA TRP A 186 -9.58 -0.88 -10.13
C TRP A 186 -10.91 -1.52 -9.68
N ARG A 187 -11.12 -1.70 -8.38
CA ARG A 187 -12.38 -2.27 -7.85
C ARG A 187 -13.59 -1.36 -8.11
N LEU A 188 -13.43 -0.06 -7.99
CA LEU A 188 -14.47 0.91 -8.31
C LEU A 188 -14.82 0.88 -9.81
N SER A 189 -13.85 0.73 -10.70
CA SER A 189 -14.09 0.65 -12.14
C SER A 189 -14.86 -0.61 -12.53
N VAL A 190 -14.65 -1.73 -11.87
CA VAL A 190 -15.38 -2.97 -12.08
C VAL A 190 -16.82 -2.86 -11.58
N SER A 191 -17.05 -2.32 -10.38
CA SER A 191 -18.40 -2.11 -9.84
C SER A 191 -19.20 -1.09 -10.66
N TRP A 192 -18.53 -0.02 -11.13
CA TRP A 192 -19.12 0.99 -12.01
C TRP A 192 -19.52 0.42 -13.38
N ARG A 193 -18.73 -0.49 -13.96
CA ARG A 193 -19.08 -1.20 -15.20
C ARG A 193 -20.27 -2.14 -14.99
N CYS A 194 -20.37 -2.83 -13.86
CA CYS A 194 -21.53 -3.63 -13.51
C CYS A 194 -22.78 -2.78 -13.34
N TRP A 195 -22.67 -1.59 -12.73
CA TRP A 195 -23.80 -0.68 -12.55
C TRP A 195 -24.24 -0.01 -13.86
N LYS A 196 -23.31 0.29 -14.75
CA LYS A 196 -23.58 0.87 -16.08
C LYS A 196 -24.15 -0.17 -17.07
N ARG A 197 -23.91 -1.45 -16.87
CA ARG A 197 -24.67 -2.52 -17.51
C ARG A 197 -26.01 -2.68 -16.79
N ARG A 198 -26.87 -1.66 -16.92
CA ARG A 198 -28.29 -1.91 -16.70
C ARG A 198 -28.68 -3.02 -17.64
N ILE A 199 -28.83 -4.23 -17.10
CA ILE A 199 -29.59 -5.28 -17.76
C ILE A 199 -30.95 -4.64 -17.95
N PRO A 200 -31.41 -4.39 -19.19
CA PRO A 200 -32.78 -3.96 -19.39
C PRO A 200 -33.63 -5.12 -18.95
N TRP A 201 -34.17 -5.05 -17.75
CA TRP A 201 -35.28 -5.87 -17.32
C TRP A 201 -36.41 -5.50 -18.27
N ARG A 202 -36.39 -6.08 -19.48
CA ARG A 202 -37.57 -6.17 -20.35
C ARG A 202 -38.52 -7.08 -19.60
N ILE A 203 -39.28 -6.51 -18.67
CA ILE A 203 -40.52 -7.10 -18.18
C ILE A 203 -41.31 -7.36 -19.44
N ARG A 204 -41.30 -8.61 -19.85
CA ARG A 204 -42.07 -9.11 -20.99
C ARG A 204 -43.56 -8.89 -20.62
N LYS A 205 -44.08 -7.75 -21.01
CA LYS A 205 -45.51 -7.38 -20.96
C LYS A 205 -46.27 -8.28 -21.92
N ASN A 206 -46.33 -9.58 -21.64
CA ASN A 206 -47.08 -10.52 -22.43
C ASN A 206 -47.88 -11.46 -21.48
N ARG A 207 -48.68 -10.83 -20.59
CA ARG A 207 -49.69 -11.54 -19.80
C ARG A 207 -51.09 -11.05 -20.14
N ARG A 208 -51.37 -10.74 -21.43
CA ARG A 208 -52.75 -10.37 -21.84
C ARG A 208 -53.42 -11.31 -22.81
N ASN A 209 -52.82 -12.44 -23.19
CA ASN A 209 -53.43 -13.35 -24.15
C ASN A 209 -53.65 -14.79 -23.62
N LEU A 210 -53.62 -15.02 -22.29
CA LEU A 210 -53.95 -16.34 -21.71
C LEU A 210 -55.26 -16.34 -20.89
N ALA A 211 -56.10 -15.33 -21.09
CA ALA A 211 -57.43 -15.28 -20.46
C ALA A 211 -58.58 -15.26 -21.47
N ARG A 212 -58.36 -15.85 -22.66
CA ARG A 212 -59.44 -16.10 -23.65
C ARG A 212 -59.16 -17.40 -24.43
N THR A 213 -59.32 -18.50 -23.81
CA THR A 213 -59.87 -19.78 -24.36
C THR A 213 -60.31 -20.62 -23.18
#